data_bbf17442806be6bbeb8de2be3250d13f
#
_entry.id   bbf17442806be6bbeb8de2be3250d13f
#
_cell.length_a   1.000
_cell.length_b   1.000
_cell.length_c   1.000
_cell.angle_alpha   90.00
_cell.angle_beta   90.00
_cell.angle_gamma   90.00
#
_symmetry.space_group_name_H-M   'P 1'
#
loop_
_entity.id
_entity.type
_entity.pdbx_description
1 polymer ?
#
loop_
_entity_poly.entity_id
_entity_poly.type
_entity_poly.pdbx_seq_one_letter_code
_entity_poly.pdbx_strand_id
1 'polypeptide(L)'
;FNTAAEESDALGDPNPNGLTNDRVIRYADVLLMRAEAAYHTGATGIALEMINEVRSRARGGDLAILPDVTAGGPYLLEAIYHERRVELGLEGHRFFDIVRQNRGHQLLGDEGFISGTHELFPIPLAEISLSGGVLIQNPGY
;
A
#
# COMPACT_ATOMS: atom_id res chain seq x y z
N PHE A 1 -9.90 -3.47 -18.59
CA PHE A 1 -10.40 -4.80 -18.95
C PHE A 1 -9.69 -5.23 -20.22
N ASN A 2 -8.99 -6.37 -20.19
CA ASN A 2 -8.38 -6.94 -21.38
C ASN A 2 -9.47 -7.39 -22.36
N THR A 3 -9.25 -7.19 -23.64
CA THR A 3 -10.12 -7.77 -24.67
C THR A 3 -9.75 -9.24 -24.89
N ALA A 4 -10.69 -10.04 -25.39
CA ALA A 4 -10.43 -11.46 -25.70
C ALA A 4 -9.25 -11.67 -26.70
N ALA A 5 -8.91 -10.65 -27.49
CA ALA A 5 -7.77 -10.67 -28.40
C ALA A 5 -6.44 -10.49 -27.63
N GLU A 6 -6.43 -9.65 -26.61
CA GLU A 6 -5.26 -9.44 -25.72
C GLU A 6 -4.94 -10.70 -24.90
N GLU A 7 -5.99 -11.43 -24.48
CA GLU A 7 -5.81 -12.71 -23.77
C GLU A 7 -5.29 -13.83 -24.71
N SER A 8 -5.68 -13.84 -25.98
CA SER A 8 -5.27 -14.90 -26.92
C SER A 8 -3.80 -14.80 -27.31
N ASP A 9 -3.23 -13.60 -27.37
CA ASP A 9 -1.81 -13.40 -27.69
C ASP A 9 -0.89 -13.81 -26.53
N ALA A 10 -1.39 -13.77 -25.29
CA ALA A 10 -0.65 -14.20 -24.10
C ALA A 10 -0.60 -15.73 -23.93
N LEU A 11 -1.58 -16.47 -24.46
CA LEU A 11 -1.72 -17.91 -24.25
C LEU A 11 -0.76 -18.78 -25.10
N GLY A 12 -0.08 -18.22 -26.08
CA GLY A 12 0.86 -18.94 -26.96
C GLY A 12 2.34 -18.57 -26.73
N ASP A 13 2.64 -17.58 -25.91
CA ASP A 13 4.00 -17.12 -25.66
C ASP A 13 4.58 -17.85 -24.42
N PRO A 14 5.73 -18.55 -24.54
CA PRO A 14 6.43 -19.11 -23.39
C PRO A 14 6.93 -18.04 -22.39
N ASN A 15 6.97 -16.76 -22.80
CA ASN A 15 7.16 -15.61 -21.93
C ASN A 15 6.00 -14.62 -22.16
N PRO A 16 4.83 -14.82 -21.53
CA PRO A 16 3.67 -14.00 -21.79
C PRO A 16 3.95 -12.52 -21.43
N ASN A 17 4.26 -11.74 -22.46
CA ASN A 17 4.27 -10.28 -22.37
C ASN A 17 2.82 -9.82 -22.53
N GLY A 18 2.12 -9.65 -21.41
CA GLY A 18 0.79 -9.07 -21.43
C GLY A 18 0.82 -7.69 -22.12
N LEU A 19 -0.17 -7.41 -22.96
CA LEU A 19 -0.35 -6.08 -23.57
C LEU A 19 -0.73 -5.01 -22.54
N THR A 20 -1.02 -5.42 -21.30
CA THR A 20 -1.39 -4.54 -20.19
C THR A 20 -0.18 -4.29 -19.31
N ASN A 21 0.22 -3.03 -19.19
CA ASN A 21 1.30 -2.64 -18.28
C ASN A 21 0.88 -2.85 -16.83
N ASP A 22 1.77 -3.39 -16.01
CA ASP A 22 1.60 -3.41 -14.56
C ASP A 22 1.57 -1.99 -14.01
N ARG A 23 0.52 -1.69 -13.27
CA ARG A 23 0.34 -0.37 -12.64
C ARG A 23 0.94 -0.39 -11.25
N VAL A 24 2.23 -0.07 -11.16
CA VAL A 24 2.95 -0.02 -9.86
C VAL A 24 2.48 1.14 -9.01
N ILE A 25 2.18 2.29 -9.61
CA ILE A 25 1.66 3.49 -8.94
C ILE A 25 0.47 4.02 -9.75
N ARG A 26 -0.61 4.37 -9.07
CA ARG A 26 -1.78 5.02 -9.67
C ARG A 26 -2.13 6.32 -8.95
N TYR A 27 -2.92 7.17 -9.59
CA TYR A 27 -3.19 8.52 -9.11
C TYR A 27 -3.81 8.54 -7.70
N ALA A 28 -4.67 7.58 -7.36
CA ALA A 28 -5.24 7.46 -6.02
C ALA A 28 -4.17 7.22 -4.94
N ASP A 29 -3.11 6.45 -5.24
CA ASP A 29 -1.98 6.29 -4.31
C ASP A 29 -1.24 7.62 -4.10
N VAL A 30 -1.00 8.39 -5.18
CA VAL A 30 -0.37 9.73 -5.08
C VAL A 30 -1.21 10.67 -4.23
N LEU A 31 -2.54 10.68 -4.41
CA LEU A 31 -3.45 11.48 -3.60
C LEU A 31 -3.37 11.10 -2.12
N LEU A 32 -3.37 9.80 -1.81
CA LEU A 32 -3.30 9.32 -0.43
C LEU A 32 -1.92 9.53 0.21
N MET A 33 -0.83 9.44 -0.55
CA MET A 33 0.51 9.86 -0.09
C MET A 33 0.53 11.36 0.23
N ARG A 34 -0.08 12.19 -0.62
CA ARG A 34 -0.19 13.63 -0.38
C ARG A 34 -1.05 13.94 0.83
N ALA A 35 -2.16 13.21 1.04
CA ALA A 35 -3.02 13.35 2.21
C ALA A 35 -2.24 13.11 3.51
N GLU A 36 -1.48 12.02 3.57
CA GLU A 36 -0.67 11.65 4.72
C GLU A 36 0.45 12.68 4.98
N ALA A 37 1.18 13.09 3.93
CA ALA A 37 2.22 14.12 4.04
C ALA A 37 1.65 15.45 4.52
N ALA A 38 0.48 15.87 3.99
CA ALA A 38 -0.21 17.08 4.40
C ALA A 38 -0.66 17.02 5.87
N TYR A 39 -1.14 15.86 6.32
CA TYR A 39 -1.46 15.67 7.73
C TYR A 39 -0.23 15.89 8.62
N HIS A 40 0.90 15.27 8.32
CA HIS A 40 2.12 15.37 9.13
C HIS A 40 2.77 16.76 9.08
N THR A 41 2.49 17.56 8.05
CA THR A 41 2.95 18.96 7.96
C THR A 41 1.94 19.97 8.53
N GLY A 42 0.82 19.50 9.09
CA GLY A 42 -0.22 20.36 9.66
C GLY A 42 -1.18 20.98 8.63
N ALA A 43 -1.05 20.65 7.34
CA ALA A 43 -1.91 21.15 6.28
C ALA A 43 -3.23 20.35 6.19
N THR A 44 -4.00 20.33 7.28
CA THR A 44 -5.21 19.51 7.46
C THR A 44 -6.23 19.68 6.33
N GLY A 45 -6.42 20.91 5.82
CA GLY A 45 -7.33 21.19 4.72
C GLY A 45 -6.94 20.43 3.43
N ILE A 46 -5.65 20.40 3.11
CA ILE A 46 -5.14 19.63 1.96
C ILE A 46 -5.32 18.13 2.20
N ALA A 47 -5.07 17.64 3.40
CA ALA A 47 -5.26 16.22 3.72
C ALA A 47 -6.71 15.79 3.51
N LEU A 48 -7.68 16.61 3.97
CA LEU A 48 -9.12 16.36 3.77
C LEU A 48 -9.52 16.43 2.28
N GLU A 49 -9.00 17.39 1.55
CA GLU A 49 -9.25 17.52 0.11
C GLU A 49 -8.81 16.25 -0.63
N MET A 50 -7.59 15.80 -0.42
CA MET A 50 -7.01 14.65 -1.11
C MET A 50 -7.74 13.34 -0.81
N ILE A 51 -8.05 13.05 0.46
CA ILE A 51 -8.79 11.83 0.81
C ILE A 51 -10.21 11.86 0.22
N ASN A 52 -10.88 13.03 0.23
CA ASN A 52 -12.24 13.15 -0.27
C ASN A 52 -12.30 13.14 -1.81
N GLU A 53 -11.24 13.50 -2.51
CA GLU A 53 -11.12 13.31 -3.96
C GLU A 53 -11.17 11.81 -4.30
N VAL A 54 -10.41 10.97 -3.59
CA VAL A 54 -10.46 9.50 -3.77
C VAL A 54 -11.86 8.97 -3.50
N ARG A 55 -12.47 9.36 -2.38
CA ARG A 55 -13.83 8.93 -2.00
C ARG A 55 -14.89 9.40 -2.99
N SER A 56 -14.75 10.63 -3.52
CA SER A 56 -15.66 11.18 -4.52
C SER A 56 -15.69 10.34 -5.80
N ARG A 57 -14.54 9.90 -6.26
CA ARG A 57 -14.45 8.98 -7.40
C ARG A 57 -15.11 7.63 -7.09
N ALA A 58 -14.82 7.07 -5.90
CA ALA A 58 -15.29 5.74 -5.52
C ALA A 58 -16.82 5.67 -5.39
N ARG A 59 -17.44 6.73 -4.87
CA ARG A 59 -18.92 6.79 -4.66
C ARG A 59 -19.72 7.15 -5.91
N GLY A 60 -19.08 7.57 -7.00
CA GLY A 60 -19.81 7.98 -8.21
C GLY A 60 -20.79 9.15 -8.00
N GLY A 61 -20.54 10.01 -6.98
CA GLY A 61 -21.38 11.17 -6.63
C GLY A 61 -22.42 10.91 -5.51
N ASP A 62 -22.60 9.68 -5.05
CA ASP A 62 -23.55 9.38 -3.98
C ASP A 62 -22.90 9.48 -2.58
N LEU A 63 -23.15 10.62 -1.91
CA LEU A 63 -22.68 10.89 -0.55
C LEU A 63 -23.26 9.96 0.52
N ALA A 64 -24.40 9.32 0.26
CA ALA A 64 -25.02 8.39 1.21
C ALA A 64 -24.25 7.05 1.28
N ILE A 65 -23.62 6.64 0.16
CA ILE A 65 -22.83 5.41 0.10
C ILE A 65 -21.48 5.60 0.79
N LEU A 66 -20.80 6.72 0.53
CA LEU A 66 -19.47 7.00 1.07
C LEU A 66 -19.33 8.51 1.37
N PRO A 67 -19.70 8.96 2.59
CA PRO A 67 -19.67 10.38 2.96
C PRO A 67 -18.22 10.92 3.00
N ASP A 68 -18.09 12.24 2.89
CA ASP A 68 -16.78 12.89 3.05
C ASP A 68 -16.25 12.70 4.47
N VAL A 69 -14.92 12.56 4.57
CA VAL A 69 -14.21 12.64 5.84
C VAL A 69 -14.17 14.11 6.25
N THR A 70 -14.62 14.39 7.46
CA THR A 70 -14.62 15.74 8.09
C THR A 70 -13.83 15.76 9.40
N ALA A 71 -13.38 14.58 9.85
CA ALA A 71 -12.64 14.44 11.10
C ALA A 71 -11.27 15.12 11.03
N GLY A 72 -10.84 15.68 12.16
CA GLY A 72 -9.50 16.27 12.36
C GLY A 72 -8.64 15.44 13.31
N GLY A 73 -7.42 15.92 13.55
CA GLY A 73 -6.49 15.30 14.51
C GLY A 73 -6.21 13.84 14.20
N PRO A 74 -6.01 12.98 15.23
CA PRO A 74 -5.69 11.56 15.04
C PRO A 74 -6.72 10.78 14.21
N TYR A 75 -7.98 11.17 14.26
CA TYR A 75 -9.05 10.53 13.48
C TYR A 75 -8.88 10.71 11.97
N LEU A 76 -8.32 11.86 11.53
CA LEU A 76 -8.00 12.08 10.12
C LEU A 76 -6.89 11.13 9.65
N LEU A 77 -5.85 10.94 10.46
CA LEU A 77 -4.76 10.02 10.12
C LEU A 77 -5.28 8.58 9.99
N GLU A 78 -6.10 8.13 10.93
CA GLU A 78 -6.72 6.81 10.86
C GLU A 78 -7.64 6.67 9.63
N ALA A 79 -8.36 7.73 9.26
CA ALA A 79 -9.18 7.73 8.05
C ALA A 79 -8.31 7.61 6.78
N ILE A 80 -7.17 8.30 6.72
CA ILE A 80 -6.21 8.20 5.60
C ILE A 80 -5.65 6.77 5.51
N TYR A 81 -5.25 6.17 6.63
CA TYR A 81 -4.74 4.80 6.66
C TYR A 81 -5.81 3.77 6.27
N HIS A 82 -7.03 4.00 6.70
CA HIS A 82 -8.17 3.16 6.32
C HIS A 82 -8.45 3.26 4.81
N GLU A 83 -8.50 4.49 4.28
CA GLU A 83 -8.75 4.72 2.85
C GLU A 83 -7.66 4.06 1.99
N ARG A 84 -6.37 4.20 2.37
CA ARG A 84 -5.27 3.48 1.68
C ARG A 84 -5.49 1.98 1.67
N ARG A 85 -5.89 1.40 2.81
CA ARG A 85 -6.16 -0.04 2.92
C ARG A 85 -7.27 -0.50 1.97
N VAL A 86 -8.34 0.28 1.88
CA VAL A 86 -9.53 -0.08 1.08
C VAL A 86 -9.28 0.20 -0.41
N GLU A 87 -8.78 1.38 -0.73
CA GLU A 87 -8.56 1.84 -2.11
C GLU A 87 -7.47 1.05 -2.83
N LEU A 88 -6.38 0.72 -2.12
CA LEU A 88 -5.21 0.02 -2.67
C LEU A 88 -5.21 -1.48 -2.30
N GLY A 89 -6.38 -2.02 -1.96
CA GLY A 89 -6.53 -3.43 -1.63
C GLY A 89 -6.06 -4.34 -2.75
N LEU A 90 -5.27 -5.37 -2.41
CA LEU A 90 -4.70 -6.37 -3.34
C LEU A 90 -3.63 -5.82 -4.32
N GLU A 91 -3.16 -4.58 -4.13
CA GLU A 91 -2.12 -3.97 -4.95
C GLU A 91 -0.71 -4.06 -4.32
N GLY A 92 -0.52 -4.91 -3.29
CA GLY A 92 0.78 -5.18 -2.67
C GLY A 92 1.24 -4.14 -1.64
N HIS A 93 0.48 -3.07 -1.39
CA HIS A 93 0.90 -1.97 -0.50
C HIS A 93 0.76 -2.30 0.99
N ARG A 94 -0.15 -3.19 1.37
CA ARG A 94 -0.63 -3.31 2.76
C ARG A 94 0.47 -3.59 3.78
N PHE A 95 1.34 -4.55 3.53
CA PHE A 95 2.41 -4.91 4.47
C PHE A 95 3.39 -3.75 4.69
N PHE A 96 3.80 -3.11 3.60
CA PHE A 96 4.71 -1.96 3.66
C PHE A 96 4.08 -0.76 4.39
N ASP A 97 2.79 -0.51 4.19
CA ASP A 97 2.06 0.52 4.93
C ASP A 97 2.05 0.22 6.44
N ILE A 98 1.74 -1.01 6.84
CA ILE A 98 1.73 -1.43 8.24
C ILE A 98 3.11 -1.25 8.90
N VAL A 99 4.17 -1.67 8.21
CA VAL A 99 5.55 -1.58 8.71
C VAL A 99 6.00 -0.12 8.84
N ARG A 100 5.86 0.69 7.79
CA ARG A 100 6.28 2.10 7.82
C ARG A 100 5.47 2.95 8.80
N GLN A 101 4.23 2.57 9.10
CA GLN A 101 3.37 3.20 10.10
C GLN A 101 3.66 2.71 11.52
N ASN A 102 4.62 1.79 11.71
CA ASN A 102 4.96 1.16 12.97
C ASN A 102 3.76 0.47 13.66
N ARG A 103 2.89 -0.16 12.88
CA ARG A 103 1.64 -0.81 13.33
C ARG A 103 1.69 -2.33 13.24
N GLY A 104 2.86 -2.92 12.95
CA GLY A 104 3.02 -4.35 12.72
C GLY A 104 2.49 -5.19 13.87
N HIS A 105 2.97 -4.94 15.08
CA HIS A 105 2.52 -5.68 16.28
C HIS A 105 1.04 -5.45 16.59
N GLN A 106 0.56 -4.20 16.47
CA GLN A 106 -0.84 -3.87 16.74
C GLN A 106 -1.84 -4.59 15.83
N LEU A 107 -1.48 -4.76 14.55
CA LEU A 107 -2.39 -5.27 13.52
C LEU A 107 -2.16 -6.72 13.14
N LEU A 108 -0.98 -7.25 13.39
CA LEU A 108 -0.54 -8.59 12.98
C LEU A 108 0.09 -9.40 14.13
N GLY A 109 0.02 -8.90 15.38
CA GLY A 109 0.59 -9.58 16.54
C GLY A 109 -0.05 -10.97 16.77
N ASP A 110 -1.38 -11.05 16.63
CA ASP A 110 -2.12 -12.31 16.74
C ASP A 110 -1.80 -13.29 15.60
N GLU A 111 -1.32 -12.78 14.46
CA GLU A 111 -0.84 -13.56 13.32
C GLU A 111 0.66 -13.90 13.40
N GLY A 112 1.29 -13.59 14.53
CA GLY A 112 2.68 -13.94 14.81
C GLY A 112 3.71 -12.87 14.42
N PHE A 113 3.31 -11.62 14.18
CA PHE A 113 4.26 -10.54 13.91
C PHE A 113 5.11 -10.23 15.16
N ILE A 114 6.43 -10.31 15.01
CA ILE A 114 7.41 -10.01 16.05
C ILE A 114 8.11 -8.70 15.70
N SER A 115 7.90 -7.68 16.55
CA SER A 115 8.58 -6.38 16.40
C SER A 115 10.09 -6.53 16.56
N GLY A 116 10.82 -5.83 15.72
CA GLY A 116 12.28 -5.90 15.64
C GLY A 116 12.81 -7.02 14.74
N THR A 117 11.93 -7.89 14.26
CA THR A 117 12.26 -8.97 13.31
C THR A 117 11.50 -8.82 12.02
N HIS A 118 10.17 -8.83 12.08
CA HIS A 118 9.32 -8.96 10.88
C HIS A 118 9.12 -7.66 10.10
N GLU A 119 9.68 -6.55 10.55
CA GLU A 119 9.78 -5.32 9.74
C GLU A 119 10.74 -5.46 8.55
N LEU A 120 11.66 -6.44 8.64
CA LEU A 120 12.62 -6.76 7.60
C LEU A 120 12.38 -8.17 7.08
N PHE A 121 12.73 -8.42 5.84
CA PHE A 121 12.78 -9.78 5.30
C PHE A 121 14.13 -10.43 5.61
N PRO A 122 14.20 -11.77 5.75
CA PRO A 122 15.48 -12.46 5.85
C PRO A 122 16.28 -12.30 4.56
N ILE A 123 17.59 -12.11 4.71
CA ILE A 123 18.51 -12.17 3.57
C ILE A 123 18.65 -13.64 3.16
N PRO A 124 18.49 -13.99 1.87
CA PRO A 124 18.66 -15.36 1.41
C PRO A 124 20.02 -15.94 1.83
N LEU A 125 20.01 -17.15 2.37
CA LEU A 125 21.22 -17.79 2.90
C LEU A 125 22.33 -17.94 1.81
N ALA A 126 21.92 -18.12 0.55
CA ALA A 126 22.84 -18.16 -0.58
C ALA A 126 23.61 -16.84 -0.74
N GLU A 127 22.94 -15.70 -0.57
CA GLU A 127 23.59 -14.37 -0.67
C GLU A 127 24.58 -14.15 0.48
N ILE A 128 24.21 -14.56 1.69
CA ILE A 128 25.12 -14.52 2.84
C ILE A 128 26.37 -15.36 2.58
N SER A 129 26.21 -16.57 2.08
CA SER A 129 27.31 -17.49 1.78
C SER A 129 28.22 -16.93 0.67
N LEU A 130 27.63 -16.40 -0.41
CA LEU A 130 28.38 -15.81 -1.53
C LEU A 130 29.12 -14.53 -1.14
N SER A 131 28.67 -13.81 -0.14
CA SER A 131 29.30 -12.58 0.34
C SER A 131 30.65 -12.80 1.05
N GLY A 132 31.03 -14.04 1.36
CA GLY A 132 32.22 -14.34 2.12
C GLY A 132 32.21 -13.84 3.56
N GLY A 133 31.02 -13.69 4.17
CA GLY A 133 30.83 -13.22 5.55
C GLY A 133 30.68 -11.70 5.69
N VAL A 134 30.54 -10.97 4.59
CA VAL A 134 30.28 -9.51 4.60
C VAL A 134 28.82 -9.21 4.96
N LEU A 135 27.87 -9.98 4.41
CA LEU A 135 26.47 -9.86 4.73
C LEU A 135 26.16 -10.60 6.05
N ILE A 136 25.54 -9.89 6.97
CA ILE A 136 25.05 -10.44 8.23
C ILE A 136 23.54 -10.48 8.18
N GLN A 137 22.94 -11.57 8.63
CA GLN A 137 21.48 -11.76 8.64
C GLN A 137 20.77 -10.67 9.45
N ASN A 138 19.58 -10.31 9.04
CA ASN A 138 18.72 -9.42 9.81
C ASN A 138 18.36 -10.02 11.17
N PRO A 139 18.14 -9.18 12.21
CA PRO A 139 17.82 -9.68 13.56
C PRO A 139 16.62 -10.63 13.57
N GLY A 140 16.77 -11.75 14.29
CA GLY A 140 15.69 -12.72 14.50
C GLY A 140 15.58 -13.84 13.46
N TYR A 141 16.46 -13.86 12.44
CA TYR A 141 16.51 -14.92 11.42
C TYR A 141 17.78 -15.76 11.50
#